data_b2627a3040ed5dd03e21c0b7b4c807d3
#
_entry.id   b2627a3040ed5dd03e21c0b7b4c807d3
#
_cell.length_a   1.000
_cell.length_b   1.000
_cell.length_c   1.000
_cell.angle_alpha   90.00
_cell.angle_beta   90.00
_cell.angle_gamma   90.00
#
_symmetry.space_group_name_H-M   'P 1'
#
loop_
_entity.id
_entity.type
_entity.pdbx_description
1 polymer ?
#
loop_
_entity_poly.entity_id
_entity_poly.type
_entity_poly.pdbx_seq_one_letter_code
_entity_poly.pdbx_strand_id
1 'polypeptide(L)'
;MQRLEQLRAWLASTLPGQAFDLAPASADASFRRYFRATFADGSPSRIVMDAPPEKEDVRPWLHVAELFRAAGAHVPEVLAQDLEQGFLLLSDLGSTTYLQALKTQDDPQRAAHLYADALGSLAAIQCASRPGVL
;
A
#
# COMPACT_ATOMS: atom_id res chain seq x y z
N MET A 1 -4.88 14.74 -15.38
CA MET A 1 -5.65 14.12 -16.48
C MET A 1 -4.81 13.10 -17.21
N GLN A 2 -3.69 13.57 -17.80
CA GLN A 2 -2.80 12.71 -18.57
C GLN A 2 -2.20 11.55 -17.76
N ARG A 3 -1.84 11.80 -16.51
CA ARG A 3 -1.30 10.76 -15.62
C ARG A 3 -2.31 9.66 -15.34
N LEU A 4 -3.57 10.01 -15.10
CA LEU A 4 -4.62 9.02 -14.84
C LEU A 4 -4.87 8.12 -16.05
N GLU A 5 -4.84 8.68 -17.25
CA GLU A 5 -4.97 7.91 -18.48
C GLU A 5 -3.79 6.93 -18.66
N GLN A 6 -2.58 7.40 -18.39
CA GLN A 6 -1.39 6.54 -18.42
C GLN A 6 -1.48 5.43 -17.38
N LEU A 7 -1.97 5.75 -16.19
CA LEU A 7 -2.17 4.76 -15.13
C LEU A 7 -3.17 3.69 -15.55
N ARG A 8 -4.30 4.09 -16.13
CA ARG A 8 -5.32 3.15 -16.62
C ARG A 8 -4.77 2.25 -17.72
N ALA A 9 -4.01 2.82 -18.66
CA ALA A 9 -3.39 2.05 -19.73
C ALA A 9 -2.39 1.02 -19.19
N TRP A 10 -1.57 1.44 -18.21
CA TRP A 10 -0.63 0.53 -17.58
C TRP A 10 -1.33 -0.62 -16.86
N LEU A 11 -2.39 -0.30 -16.10
CA LEU A 11 -3.17 -1.34 -15.42
C LEU A 11 -3.83 -2.30 -16.39
N ALA A 12 -4.37 -1.80 -17.48
CA ALA A 12 -5.00 -2.65 -18.51
C ALA A 12 -3.99 -3.62 -19.11
N SER A 13 -2.76 -3.19 -19.33
CA SER A 13 -1.70 -4.06 -19.85
C SER A 13 -1.15 -5.02 -18.79
N THR A 14 -1.13 -4.62 -17.54
CA THR A 14 -0.65 -5.43 -16.40
C THR A 14 -1.66 -6.51 -16.02
N LEU A 15 -2.95 -6.20 -16.13
CA LEU A 15 -4.07 -7.05 -15.75
C LEU A 15 -4.95 -7.34 -16.97
N PRO A 16 -4.43 -8.05 -17.98
CA PRO A 16 -5.19 -8.28 -19.22
C PRO A 16 -6.46 -9.08 -18.93
N GLY A 17 -7.57 -8.65 -19.55
CA GLY A 17 -8.84 -9.33 -19.42
C GLY A 17 -9.62 -9.03 -18.13
N GLN A 18 -9.09 -8.21 -17.23
CA GLN A 18 -9.80 -7.81 -16.01
C GLN A 18 -10.39 -6.40 -16.16
N ALA A 19 -11.70 -6.31 -16.05
CA ALA A 19 -12.37 -5.02 -15.96
C ALA A 19 -12.22 -4.47 -14.54
N PHE A 20 -11.87 -3.20 -14.43
CA PHE A 20 -11.63 -2.56 -13.14
C PHE A 20 -12.19 -1.14 -13.09
N ASP A 21 -12.51 -0.70 -11.88
CA ASP A 21 -12.83 0.69 -11.57
C ASP A 21 -11.77 1.23 -10.63
N LEU A 22 -11.43 2.53 -10.78
CA LEU A 22 -10.48 3.23 -9.92
C LEU A 22 -11.20 4.30 -9.12
N ALA A 23 -10.95 4.33 -7.81
CA ALA A 23 -11.44 5.38 -6.93
C ALA A 23 -10.28 5.87 -6.05
N PRO A 24 -10.23 7.16 -5.69
CA PRO A 24 -9.21 7.64 -4.77
C PRO A 24 -9.27 6.86 -3.46
N ALA A 25 -8.12 6.35 -3.00
CA ALA A 25 -8.05 5.58 -1.76
C ALA A 25 -7.55 6.46 -0.61
N SER A 26 -6.47 7.19 -0.82
CA SER A 26 -5.93 8.12 0.16
C SER A 26 -5.01 9.12 -0.54
N ALA A 27 -4.73 10.22 0.15
CA ALA A 27 -3.72 11.18 -0.26
C ALA A 27 -2.87 11.48 0.97
N ASP A 28 -1.55 11.50 0.79
CA ASP A 28 -0.66 11.92 1.85
C ASP A 28 -0.10 13.32 1.53
N ALA A 29 0.79 13.80 2.38
CA ALA A 29 1.37 15.13 2.19
C ALA A 29 2.46 15.18 1.10
N SER A 30 2.66 14.08 0.38
CA SER A 30 3.64 13.97 -0.70
C SER A 30 2.98 14.14 -2.06
N PHE A 31 3.77 13.99 -3.12
CA PHE A 31 3.26 14.02 -4.49
C PHE A 31 2.64 12.68 -4.92
N ARG A 32 2.62 11.69 -4.05
CA ARG A 32 2.03 10.39 -4.35
C ARG A 32 0.52 10.43 -4.23
N ARG A 33 -0.14 9.74 -5.13
CA ARG A 33 -1.58 9.52 -5.07
C ARG A 33 -1.85 8.02 -5.02
N TYR A 34 -2.91 7.64 -4.34
CA TYR A 34 -3.30 6.24 -4.19
C TYR A 34 -4.71 6.05 -4.69
N PHE A 35 -4.92 4.99 -5.44
CA PHE A 35 -6.23 4.61 -5.95
C PHE A 35 -6.53 3.18 -5.53
N ARG A 36 -7.79 2.88 -5.31
CA ARG A 36 -8.25 1.52 -5.11
C ARG A 36 -8.85 1.01 -6.40
N ALA A 37 -8.31 -0.09 -6.91
CA ALA A 37 -8.85 -0.78 -8.06
C ALA A 37 -9.77 -1.88 -7.58
N THR A 38 -11.01 -1.86 -8.04
CA THR A 38 -11.99 -2.91 -7.78
C THR A 38 -12.33 -3.62 -9.08
N PHE A 39 -12.55 -4.93 -9.01
CA PHE A 39 -12.68 -5.78 -10.19
C PHE A 39 -14.10 -6.33 -10.30
N ALA A 40 -14.62 -6.30 -11.52
CA ALA A 40 -15.98 -6.80 -11.81
C ALA A 40 -16.11 -8.31 -11.62
N ASP A 41 -15.00 -9.06 -11.70
CA ASP A 41 -15.00 -10.52 -11.55
C ASP A 41 -14.97 -11.00 -10.09
N GLY A 42 -15.01 -10.09 -9.12
CA GLY A 42 -14.99 -10.43 -7.70
C GLY A 42 -13.59 -10.68 -7.13
N SER A 43 -12.54 -10.48 -7.92
CA SER A 43 -11.16 -10.58 -7.42
C SER A 43 -10.92 -9.57 -6.31
N PRO A 44 -9.98 -9.85 -5.36
CA PRO A 44 -9.65 -8.91 -4.30
C PRO A 44 -9.20 -7.57 -4.87
N SER A 45 -9.62 -6.48 -4.23
CA SER A 45 -9.19 -5.14 -4.62
C SER A 45 -7.68 -4.96 -4.47
N ARG A 46 -7.13 -4.00 -5.19
CA ARG A 46 -5.71 -3.67 -5.18
C ARG A 46 -5.54 -2.18 -4.97
N ILE A 47 -4.37 -1.79 -4.49
CA ILE A 47 -4.01 -0.38 -4.38
C ILE A 47 -3.02 -0.06 -5.50
N VAL A 48 -3.21 1.08 -6.14
CA VAL A 48 -2.32 1.57 -7.18
C VAL A 48 -1.70 2.87 -6.69
N MET A 49 -0.37 2.91 -6.67
CA MET A 49 0.36 4.12 -6.32
C MET A 49 0.77 4.84 -7.60
N ASP A 50 0.48 6.13 -7.66
CA ASP A 50 0.95 7.04 -8.71
C ASP A 50 1.97 7.99 -8.08
N ALA A 51 3.24 7.79 -8.41
CA ALA A 51 4.36 8.59 -7.90
C ALA A 51 5.12 9.15 -9.10
N PRO A 52 4.78 10.36 -9.58
CA PRO A 52 5.45 10.94 -10.75
C PRO A 52 6.97 10.98 -10.56
N PRO A 53 7.76 10.39 -11.49
CA PRO A 53 9.21 10.25 -11.29
C PRO A 53 9.95 11.58 -11.15
N GLU A 54 9.45 12.65 -11.76
CA GLU A 54 10.04 13.98 -11.63
C GLU A 54 9.81 14.62 -10.27
N LYS A 55 8.92 14.04 -9.44
CA LYS A 55 8.56 14.54 -8.11
C LYS A 55 8.96 13.58 -6.99
N GLU A 56 8.98 12.29 -7.27
CA GLU A 56 9.19 11.24 -6.27
C GLU A 56 10.09 10.15 -6.83
N ASP A 57 10.94 9.61 -5.98
CA ASP A 57 11.70 8.38 -6.26
C ASP A 57 11.11 7.28 -5.39
N VAL A 58 10.53 6.26 -5.98
CA VAL A 58 9.89 5.16 -5.24
C VAL A 58 10.86 4.06 -4.81
N ARG A 59 12.11 4.10 -5.26
CA ARG A 59 13.09 3.06 -4.91
C ARG A 59 13.33 2.94 -3.42
N PRO A 60 13.49 4.04 -2.65
CA PRO A 60 13.57 3.93 -1.19
C PRO A 60 12.34 3.31 -0.57
N TRP A 61 11.14 3.65 -1.08
CA TRP A 61 9.88 3.04 -0.61
C TRP A 61 9.89 1.53 -0.79
N LEU A 62 10.30 1.07 -1.98
CA LEU A 62 10.39 -0.37 -2.28
C LEU A 62 11.41 -1.07 -1.39
N HIS A 63 12.53 -0.45 -1.14
CA HIS A 63 13.57 -1.01 -0.27
C HIS A 63 13.08 -1.16 1.17
N VAL A 64 12.46 -0.12 1.72
CA VAL A 64 11.92 -0.16 3.09
C VAL A 64 10.79 -1.18 3.20
N ALA A 65 9.93 -1.27 2.19
CA ALA A 65 8.85 -2.26 2.16
C ALA A 65 9.41 -3.69 2.24
N GLU A 66 10.47 -3.97 1.51
CA GLU A 66 11.12 -5.28 1.54
C GLU A 66 11.77 -5.57 2.89
N LEU A 67 12.41 -4.57 3.49
CA LEU A 67 13.01 -4.72 4.83
C LEU A 67 11.94 -5.04 5.88
N PHE A 68 10.81 -4.34 5.83
CA PHE A 68 9.72 -4.58 6.77
C PHE A 68 9.07 -5.94 6.54
N ARG A 69 8.91 -6.33 5.28
CA ARG A 69 8.38 -7.65 4.94
C ARG A 69 9.29 -8.75 5.47
N ALA A 70 10.59 -8.61 5.27
CA ALA A 70 11.58 -9.57 5.77
C ALA A 70 11.61 -9.63 7.30
N ALA A 71 11.26 -8.52 7.97
CA ALA A 71 11.16 -8.47 9.43
C ALA A 71 9.89 -9.15 9.96
N GLY A 72 8.95 -9.53 9.09
CA GLY A 72 7.70 -10.16 9.47
C GLY A 72 6.54 -9.20 9.66
N ALA A 73 6.71 -7.91 9.35
CA ALA A 73 5.60 -6.96 9.40
C ALA A 73 4.66 -7.17 8.22
N HIS A 74 3.36 -6.97 8.44
CA HIS A 74 2.36 -7.04 7.39
C HIS A 74 2.35 -5.74 6.61
N VAL A 75 3.02 -5.74 5.46
CA VAL A 75 3.13 -4.58 4.57
C VAL A 75 2.48 -4.90 3.24
N PRO A 76 2.13 -3.88 2.42
CA PRO A 76 1.62 -4.13 1.09
C PRO A 76 2.62 -4.92 0.25
N GLU A 77 2.12 -5.98 -0.40
CA GLU A 77 2.92 -6.74 -1.36
C GLU A 77 2.96 -6.00 -2.69
N VAL A 78 4.13 -5.89 -3.28
CA VAL A 78 4.30 -5.27 -4.61
C VAL A 78 4.03 -6.32 -5.66
N LEU A 79 2.91 -6.18 -6.36
CA LEU A 79 2.44 -7.15 -7.35
C LEU A 79 2.96 -6.83 -8.75
N ALA A 80 3.16 -5.56 -9.06
CA ALA A 80 3.73 -5.09 -10.31
C ALA A 80 4.29 -3.68 -10.12
N GLN A 81 5.23 -3.29 -10.98
CA GLN A 81 5.85 -1.97 -10.89
C GLN A 81 6.26 -1.48 -12.28
N ASP A 82 6.24 -0.16 -12.43
CA ASP A 82 6.79 0.55 -13.59
C ASP A 82 7.52 1.78 -13.07
N LEU A 83 8.84 1.64 -12.90
CA LEU A 83 9.64 2.72 -12.30
C LEU A 83 9.82 3.90 -13.23
N GLU A 84 9.75 3.69 -14.55
CA GLU A 84 9.85 4.77 -15.52
C GLU A 84 8.66 5.71 -15.43
N GLN A 85 7.46 5.18 -15.27
CA GLN A 85 6.25 5.96 -15.14
C GLN A 85 5.91 6.28 -13.68
N GLY A 86 6.50 5.57 -12.72
CA GLY A 86 6.26 5.75 -11.30
C GLY A 86 4.96 5.13 -10.82
N PHE A 87 4.61 3.95 -11.32
CA PHE A 87 3.40 3.23 -10.94
C PHE A 87 3.75 1.95 -10.18
N LEU A 88 3.01 1.69 -9.10
CA LEU A 88 3.09 0.43 -8.35
C LEU A 88 1.70 -0.15 -8.19
N LEU A 89 1.59 -1.46 -8.36
CA LEU A 89 0.38 -2.22 -8.03
C LEU A 89 0.65 -2.98 -6.75
N LEU A 90 -0.17 -2.74 -5.73
CA LEU A 90 0.04 -3.23 -4.38
C LEU A 90 -1.16 -4.05 -3.91
N SER A 91 -0.93 -4.97 -2.97
CA SER A 91 -2.02 -5.61 -2.27
C SER A 91 -2.78 -4.60 -1.42
N ASP A 92 -4.08 -4.82 -1.23
CA ASP A 92 -4.94 -3.92 -0.45
C ASP A 92 -5.04 -4.45 0.98
N LEU A 93 -4.60 -3.65 1.95
CA LEU A 93 -4.67 -3.98 3.37
C LEU A 93 -6.02 -3.62 4.01
N GLY A 94 -6.95 -3.09 3.20
CA GLY A 94 -8.27 -2.70 3.67
C GLY A 94 -8.41 -1.20 3.84
N SER A 95 -9.59 -0.79 4.29
CA SER A 95 -9.95 0.62 4.40
C SER A 95 -10.16 1.09 5.85
N THR A 96 -10.05 0.18 6.82
CA THR A 96 -10.25 0.50 8.23
C THR A 96 -8.90 0.61 8.94
N THR A 97 -8.57 1.80 9.40
CA THR A 97 -7.36 2.02 10.21
C THR A 97 -7.58 1.55 11.64
N TYR A 98 -6.48 1.34 12.38
CA TYR A 98 -6.57 1.03 13.81
C TYR A 98 -7.28 2.16 14.58
N LEU A 99 -7.03 3.40 14.19
CA LEU A 99 -7.70 4.54 14.82
C LEU A 99 -9.22 4.45 14.66
N GLN A 100 -9.71 4.16 13.46
CA GLN A 100 -11.14 3.98 13.21
C GLN A 100 -11.71 2.80 13.99
N ALA A 101 -11.00 1.68 14.00
CA ALA A 101 -11.41 0.50 14.75
C ALA A 101 -11.50 0.79 16.25
N LEU A 102 -10.56 1.57 16.81
CA LEU A 102 -10.57 1.96 18.21
C LEU A 102 -11.72 2.91 18.53
N LYS A 103 -12.07 3.80 17.59
CA LYS A 103 -13.16 4.77 17.80
C LYS A 103 -14.54 4.15 17.75
N THR A 104 -14.72 3.08 16.99
CA THR A 104 -16.04 2.53 16.70
C THR A 104 -16.42 1.37 17.59
N GLN A 105 -15.57 1.01 18.55
CA GLN A 105 -15.85 -0.14 19.38
C GLN A 105 -15.57 0.12 20.86
N ASP A 106 -16.41 -0.48 21.72
CA ASP A 106 -16.40 -0.25 23.16
C ASP A 106 -15.76 -1.39 23.95
N ASP A 107 -15.25 -2.43 23.29
CA ASP A 107 -14.67 -3.60 23.95
C ASP A 107 -13.20 -3.36 24.30
N PRO A 108 -12.83 -3.23 25.61
CA PRO A 108 -11.44 -3.03 26.01
C PRO A 108 -10.51 -4.15 25.59
N GLN A 109 -11.01 -5.40 25.48
CA GLN A 109 -10.19 -6.53 25.03
C GLN A 109 -9.80 -6.39 23.57
N ARG A 110 -10.72 -5.91 22.73
CA ARG A 110 -10.42 -5.65 21.32
C ARG A 110 -9.37 -4.56 21.16
N ALA A 111 -9.48 -3.49 21.94
CA ALA A 111 -8.48 -2.44 21.95
C ALA A 111 -7.11 -2.98 22.35
N ALA A 112 -7.05 -3.81 23.39
CA ALA A 112 -5.82 -4.43 23.85
C ALA A 112 -5.19 -5.32 22.76
N HIS A 113 -6.01 -6.07 22.00
CA HIS A 113 -5.53 -6.89 20.88
C HIS A 113 -4.94 -6.04 19.77
N LEU A 114 -5.59 -4.92 19.42
CA LEU A 114 -5.07 -4.03 18.38
C LEU A 114 -3.74 -3.40 18.79
N TYR A 115 -3.62 -2.95 20.03
CA TYR A 115 -2.35 -2.43 20.54
C TYR A 115 -1.27 -3.50 20.59
N ALA A 116 -1.62 -4.72 21.01
CA ALA A 116 -0.67 -5.83 21.05
C ALA A 116 -0.15 -6.16 19.65
N ASP A 117 -1.03 -6.19 18.63
CA ASP A 117 -0.64 -6.39 17.23
C ASP A 117 0.32 -5.31 16.76
N ALA A 118 0.01 -4.05 17.02
CA ALA A 118 0.83 -2.92 16.62
C ALA A 118 2.21 -2.97 17.29
N LEU A 119 2.25 -3.26 18.59
CA LEU A 119 3.52 -3.39 19.33
C LEU A 119 4.34 -4.58 18.85
N GLY A 120 3.68 -5.69 18.51
CA GLY A 120 4.36 -6.87 17.95
C GLY A 120 5.04 -6.55 16.62
N SER A 121 4.35 -5.85 15.72
CA SER A 121 4.91 -5.42 14.45
C SER A 121 6.08 -4.46 14.65
N LEU A 122 5.91 -3.48 15.55
CA LEU A 122 6.97 -2.52 15.87
C LEU A 122 8.21 -3.23 16.42
N ALA A 123 8.02 -4.17 17.34
CA ALA A 123 9.12 -4.94 17.92
C ALA A 123 9.86 -5.74 16.84
N ALA A 124 9.13 -6.36 15.89
CA ALA A 124 9.73 -7.11 14.79
C ALA A 124 10.60 -6.19 13.92
N ILE A 125 10.10 -5.00 13.60
CA ILE A 125 10.84 -4.01 12.81
C ILE A 125 12.10 -3.57 13.57
N GLN A 126 11.97 -3.26 14.86
CA GLN A 126 13.11 -2.83 15.68
C GLN A 126 14.17 -3.92 15.78
N CYS A 127 13.78 -5.17 15.97
CA CYS A 127 14.71 -6.30 16.05
C CYS A 127 15.48 -6.51 14.75
N ALA A 128 14.88 -6.21 13.60
CA ALA A 128 15.51 -6.32 12.29
C ALA A 128 16.38 -5.12 11.94
N SER A 129 16.21 -4.01 12.64
CA SER A 129 16.92 -2.76 12.36
C SER A 129 18.35 -2.83 12.85
N ARG A 130 19.28 -2.29 12.05
CA ARG A 130 20.71 -2.19 12.39
C ARG A 130 21.33 -1.05 11.59
N PRO A 131 22.47 -0.49 12.06
CA PRO A 131 23.16 0.53 11.28
C PRO A 131 23.53 0.03 9.88
N GLY A 132 23.35 0.88 8.88
CA GLY A 132 23.71 0.57 7.49
C GLY A 132 22.72 -0.31 6.73
N VAL A 133 21.55 -0.61 7.29
CA VAL A 133 20.56 -1.44 6.62
C VAL A 133 19.86 -0.70 5.47
N LEU A 134 19.78 0.62 5.51
CA LEU A 134 19.18 1.46 4.47
C LEU A 134 20.18 1.88 3.40
#